data_3b2545756bebca0af5297a461f787a92
#
_entry.id   3b2545756bebca0af5297a461f787a92
#
_cell.length_a   1.000
_cell.length_b   1.000
_cell.length_c   1.000
_cell.angle_alpha   90.00
_cell.angle_beta   90.00
_cell.angle_gamma   90.00
#
_symmetry.space_group_name_H-M   'P 1'
#
loop_
_entity.id
_entity.type
_entity.pdbx_description
1 polymer ?
#
loop_
_entity_poly.entity_id
_entity_poly.type
_entity_poly.pdbx_seq_one_letter_code
_entity_poly.pdbx_strand_id
1 'polypeptide(L)'
;MKVALSPVSVEGAEANLAAELPGWDFEATAAAADKAWNAELSKVKIATEDETAKRIFYTALYHTMVAPSVFCDVNGDYRGSDYEIHRAPPGFTNYTTFSLWDTYRAAMPLMTILHPERMPDIVRTMLALSLIHI
;
A
#
# COMPACT_ATOMS: atom_id res chain seq x y z
N MET A 1 -13.02 16.10 -10.57
CA MET A 1 -13.79 14.94 -10.05
C MET A 1 -12.97 14.29 -8.97
N LYS A 2 -13.59 13.87 -7.86
CA LYS A 2 -12.98 13.00 -6.85
C LYS A 2 -13.58 11.61 -6.99
N VAL A 3 -12.78 10.59 -6.74
CA VAL A 3 -13.18 9.18 -6.76
C VAL A 3 -12.64 8.52 -5.50
N ALA A 4 -13.44 7.69 -4.87
CA ALA A 4 -13.04 6.84 -3.76
C ALA A 4 -13.48 5.41 -4.01
N LEU A 5 -12.79 4.48 -3.41
CA LEU A 5 -13.07 3.05 -3.48
C LEU A 5 -13.24 2.50 -2.07
N SER A 6 -14.08 1.48 -1.95
CA SER A 6 -14.18 0.63 -0.78
C SER A 6 -14.42 -0.80 -1.22
N PRO A 7 -13.80 -1.78 -0.58
CA PRO A 7 -14.11 -3.19 -0.82
C PRO A 7 -15.42 -3.62 -0.13
N VAL A 8 -16.02 -2.74 0.70
CA VAL A 8 -17.12 -3.07 1.60
C VAL A 8 -18.44 -2.44 1.14
N SER A 9 -18.50 -1.11 1.08
CA SER A 9 -19.77 -0.40 0.80
C SER A 9 -19.54 1.00 0.21
N VAL A 10 -20.63 1.62 -0.26
CA VAL A 10 -20.62 3.02 -0.73
C VAL A 10 -20.31 3.97 0.43
N GLU A 11 -20.89 3.73 1.59
CA GLU A 11 -20.66 4.53 2.81
C GLU A 11 -19.19 4.44 3.25
N GLY A 12 -18.55 3.25 3.10
CA GLY A 12 -17.12 3.06 3.31
C GLY A 12 -16.30 3.93 2.36
N ALA A 13 -16.64 3.95 1.06
CA ALA A 13 -15.97 4.81 0.09
C ALA A 13 -16.11 6.31 0.39
N GLU A 14 -17.30 6.74 0.83
CA GLU A 14 -17.53 8.12 1.25
C GLU A 14 -16.69 8.49 2.49
N ALA A 15 -16.61 7.59 3.47
CA ALA A 15 -15.78 7.78 4.66
C ALA A 15 -14.30 7.85 4.32
N ASN A 16 -13.80 6.97 3.43
CA ASN A 16 -12.44 7.00 2.92
C ASN A 16 -12.14 8.35 2.22
N LEU A 17 -13.03 8.80 1.36
CA LEU A 17 -12.89 10.08 0.67
C LEU A 17 -12.83 11.26 1.63
N ALA A 18 -13.70 11.29 2.63
CA ALA A 18 -13.74 12.36 3.62
C ALA A 18 -12.46 12.39 4.49
N ALA A 19 -11.91 11.23 4.81
CA ALA A 19 -10.69 11.12 5.62
C ALA A 19 -9.42 11.46 4.82
N GLU A 20 -9.31 10.97 3.58
CA GLU A 20 -8.07 11.07 2.81
C GLU A 20 -8.00 12.32 1.93
N LEU A 21 -9.14 12.81 1.45
CA LEU A 21 -9.23 13.93 0.52
C LEU A 21 -10.33 14.92 0.87
N PRO A 22 -10.31 15.55 2.06
CA PRO A 22 -11.39 16.43 2.51
C PRO A 22 -11.54 17.71 1.67
N GLY A 23 -10.43 18.22 1.13
CA GLY A 23 -10.39 19.48 0.35
C GLY A 23 -10.57 19.28 -1.16
N TRP A 24 -10.66 20.41 -1.90
CA TRP A 24 -10.70 20.45 -3.37
C TRP A 24 -9.45 21.10 -3.98
N ASP A 25 -8.40 21.26 -3.19
CA ASP A 25 -7.13 21.83 -3.65
C ASP A 25 -6.29 20.75 -4.33
N PHE A 26 -6.28 20.75 -5.64
CA PHE A 26 -5.52 19.81 -6.46
C PHE A 26 -4.01 19.99 -6.28
N GLU A 27 -3.53 21.24 -6.27
CA GLU A 27 -2.10 21.53 -6.18
C GLU A 27 -1.54 21.10 -4.80
N ALA A 28 -2.27 21.35 -3.74
CA ALA A 28 -1.90 20.87 -2.41
C ALA A 28 -1.87 19.33 -2.35
N THR A 29 -2.83 18.67 -3.00
CA THR A 29 -2.87 17.20 -3.06
C THR A 29 -1.69 16.63 -3.86
N ALA A 30 -1.37 17.23 -5.01
CA ALA A 30 -0.23 16.83 -5.83
C ALA A 30 1.09 17.02 -5.06
N ALA A 31 1.27 18.16 -4.41
CA ALA A 31 2.46 18.43 -3.58
C ALA A 31 2.59 17.46 -2.40
N ALA A 32 1.48 17.07 -1.78
CA ALA A 32 1.49 16.07 -0.70
C ALA A 32 1.89 14.68 -1.21
N ALA A 33 1.41 14.27 -2.39
CA ALA A 33 1.79 13.03 -3.04
C ALA A 33 3.28 13.01 -3.41
N ASP A 34 3.79 14.08 -4.02
CA ASP A 34 5.22 14.24 -4.33
C ASP A 34 6.08 14.13 -3.07
N LYS A 35 5.68 14.81 -2.00
CA LYS A 35 6.39 14.74 -0.72
C LYS A 35 6.40 13.32 -0.15
N ALA A 36 5.28 12.62 -0.19
CA ALA A 36 5.16 11.23 0.30
C ALA A 36 6.07 10.30 -0.50
N TRP A 37 6.02 10.34 -1.83
CA TRP A 37 6.86 9.52 -2.69
C TRP A 37 8.34 9.85 -2.54
N ASN A 38 8.71 11.12 -2.45
CA ASN A 38 10.10 11.53 -2.22
C ASN A 38 10.63 11.01 -0.86
N ALA A 39 9.81 10.98 0.17
CA ALA A 39 10.20 10.41 1.46
C ALA A 39 10.49 8.90 1.35
N GLU A 40 9.64 8.14 0.66
CA GLU A 40 9.81 6.71 0.47
C GLU A 40 11.02 6.38 -0.41
N LEU A 41 11.15 7.01 -1.57
CA LEU A 41 12.24 6.77 -2.51
C LEU A 41 13.60 7.20 -1.94
N SER A 42 13.64 8.22 -1.06
CA SER A 42 14.86 8.71 -0.42
C SER A 42 15.43 7.76 0.63
N LYS A 43 14.74 6.68 0.97
CA LYS A 43 15.29 5.63 1.85
C LYS A 43 16.52 4.95 1.24
N VAL A 44 16.62 4.95 -0.09
CA VAL A 44 17.82 4.49 -0.81
C VAL A 44 18.42 5.65 -1.59
N LYS A 45 19.69 5.93 -1.36
CA LYS A 45 20.42 6.98 -2.09
C LYS A 45 21.52 6.35 -2.91
N ILE A 46 21.52 6.61 -4.21
CA ILE A 46 22.59 6.19 -5.10
C ILE A 46 23.43 7.39 -5.53
N ALA A 47 24.73 7.20 -5.67
CA ALA A 47 25.67 8.17 -6.20
C ALA A 47 26.06 7.74 -7.62
N THR A 48 25.64 8.47 -8.62
CA THR A 48 25.99 8.25 -10.02
C THR A 48 25.86 9.57 -10.80
N GLU A 49 26.70 9.77 -11.78
CA GLU A 49 26.62 10.87 -12.75
C GLU A 49 25.76 10.49 -13.96
N ASP A 50 25.41 9.22 -14.11
CA ASP A 50 24.52 8.74 -15.18
C ASP A 50 23.06 8.94 -14.78
N GLU A 51 22.44 10.03 -15.30
CA GLU A 51 21.04 10.35 -15.04
C GLU A 51 20.07 9.30 -15.59
N THR A 52 20.47 8.55 -16.63
CA THR A 52 19.65 7.44 -17.16
C THR A 52 19.63 6.29 -16.18
N ALA A 53 20.78 5.86 -15.67
CA ALA A 53 20.89 4.83 -14.66
C ALA A 53 20.12 5.21 -13.38
N LYS A 54 20.25 6.46 -12.96
CA LYS A 54 19.53 7.01 -11.81
C LYS A 54 18.00 6.92 -11.98
N ARG A 55 17.50 7.33 -13.15
CA ARG A 55 16.06 7.25 -13.47
C ARG A 55 15.58 5.81 -13.48
N ILE A 56 16.32 4.89 -14.10
CA ILE A 56 15.97 3.47 -14.14
C ILE A 56 15.90 2.91 -12.72
N PHE A 57 16.88 3.21 -11.88
CA PHE A 57 16.91 2.76 -10.50
C PHE A 57 15.69 3.21 -9.70
N TYR A 58 15.39 4.51 -9.69
CA TYR A 58 14.26 5.02 -8.91
C TYR A 58 12.90 4.61 -9.47
N THR A 59 12.80 4.42 -10.79
CA THR A 59 11.60 3.84 -11.41
C THR A 59 11.40 2.39 -10.96
N ALA A 60 12.46 1.59 -10.94
CA ALA A 60 12.40 0.21 -10.45
C ALA A 60 12.05 0.16 -8.96
N LEU A 61 12.66 1.02 -8.15
CA LEU A 61 12.34 1.13 -6.73
C LEU A 61 10.87 1.51 -6.49
N TYR A 62 10.34 2.49 -7.24
CA TYR A 62 8.93 2.86 -7.21
C TYR A 62 8.03 1.66 -7.51
N HIS A 63 8.33 0.89 -8.56
CA HIS A 63 7.54 -0.28 -8.94
C HIS A 63 7.50 -1.36 -7.85
N THR A 64 8.52 -1.49 -7.02
CA THR A 64 8.50 -2.44 -5.89
C THR A 64 7.50 -2.06 -4.78
N MET A 65 7.04 -0.81 -4.76
CA MET A 65 6.13 -0.27 -3.74
C MET A 65 4.67 -0.15 -4.22
N VAL A 66 4.37 -0.51 -5.47
CA VAL A 66 3.02 -0.41 -6.03
C VAL A 66 2.09 -1.50 -5.46
N ALA A 67 2.64 -2.66 -5.13
CA ALA A 67 1.90 -3.77 -4.52
C ALA A 67 2.74 -4.44 -3.43
N PRO A 68 2.10 -4.92 -2.35
CA PRO A 68 0.67 -4.87 -2.04
C PRO A 68 0.20 -3.47 -1.63
N SER A 69 -1.04 -3.13 -1.96
CA SER A 69 -1.69 -1.89 -1.55
C SER A 69 -2.56 -2.11 -0.30
N VAL A 70 -2.83 -1.05 0.43
CA VAL A 70 -3.80 -1.08 1.54
C VAL A 70 -5.17 -1.50 1.00
N PHE A 71 -5.81 -2.48 1.64
CA PHE A 71 -7.08 -3.05 1.24
C PHE A 71 -8.01 -3.15 2.44
N CYS A 72 -8.27 -2.04 3.08
CA CYS A 72 -9.28 -1.85 4.12
C CYS A 72 -9.77 -0.40 4.11
N ASP A 73 -10.99 -0.20 4.57
CA ASP A 73 -11.54 1.12 4.79
C ASP A 73 -10.91 1.80 6.02
N VAL A 74 -11.09 3.10 6.15
CA VAL A 74 -10.52 3.89 7.27
C VAL A 74 -11.00 3.41 8.64
N ASN A 75 -12.12 2.71 8.72
CA ASN A 75 -12.63 2.09 9.94
C ASN A 75 -12.06 0.68 10.20
N GLY A 76 -11.21 0.18 9.30
CA GLY A 76 -10.60 -1.14 9.34
C GLY A 76 -11.42 -2.27 8.72
N ASP A 77 -12.58 -1.99 8.12
CA ASP A 77 -13.37 -3.02 7.45
C ASP A 77 -12.74 -3.39 6.10
N TYR A 78 -12.77 -4.67 5.77
CA TYR A 78 -12.28 -5.19 4.48
C TYR A 78 -13.08 -6.41 4.05
N ARG A 79 -13.04 -6.74 2.76
CA ARG A 79 -13.64 -7.96 2.22
C ARG A 79 -12.61 -9.06 2.14
N GLY A 80 -12.91 -10.20 2.78
CA GLY A 80 -12.06 -11.39 2.72
C GLY A 80 -12.15 -12.13 1.39
N SER A 81 -11.32 -13.16 1.23
CA SER A 81 -11.37 -14.07 0.07
C SER A 81 -12.60 -14.97 0.07
N ASP A 82 -13.28 -15.11 1.21
CA ASP A 82 -14.60 -15.72 1.38
C ASP A 82 -15.76 -14.84 0.94
N TYR A 83 -15.46 -13.62 0.46
CA TYR A 83 -16.42 -12.57 0.12
C TYR A 83 -17.20 -11.98 1.31
N GLU A 84 -16.88 -12.37 2.53
CA GLU A 84 -17.47 -11.81 3.75
C GLU A 84 -16.73 -10.54 4.18
N ILE A 85 -17.43 -9.72 4.99
CA ILE A 85 -16.87 -8.50 5.54
C ILE A 85 -16.24 -8.82 6.89
N HIS A 86 -14.97 -8.49 7.01
CA HIS A 86 -14.18 -8.63 8.22
C HIS A 86 -13.74 -7.28 8.76
N ARG A 87 -13.36 -7.23 10.02
CA ARG A 87 -12.79 -6.04 10.64
C ARG A 87 -11.37 -6.33 11.12
N ALA A 88 -10.42 -5.53 10.64
CA ALA A 88 -9.05 -5.56 11.10
C ALA A 88 -8.99 -5.19 12.60
N PRO A 89 -8.29 -5.95 13.44
CA PRO A 89 -8.04 -5.55 14.82
C PRO A 89 -7.30 -4.20 14.89
N PRO A 90 -7.45 -3.44 16.00
CA PRO A 90 -6.70 -2.20 16.18
C PRO A 90 -5.19 -2.39 15.97
N GLY A 91 -4.58 -1.53 15.17
CA GLY A 91 -3.14 -1.61 14.84
C GLY A 91 -2.79 -2.67 13.79
N PHE A 92 -3.78 -3.17 13.05
CA PHE A 92 -3.58 -4.03 11.89
C PHE A 92 -4.11 -3.37 10.63
N THR A 93 -3.28 -3.27 9.60
CA THR A 93 -3.65 -2.82 8.26
C THR A 93 -3.73 -4.03 7.33
N ASN A 94 -4.90 -4.27 6.74
CA ASN A 94 -5.05 -5.32 5.75
C ASN A 94 -4.58 -4.84 4.38
N TYR A 95 -3.88 -5.71 3.66
CA TYR A 95 -3.32 -5.45 2.32
C TYR A 95 -3.99 -6.30 1.25
N THR A 96 -3.80 -5.92 -0.01
CA THR A 96 -4.21 -6.73 -1.16
C THR A 96 -3.42 -8.04 -1.19
N THR A 97 -3.99 -9.04 -1.85
CA THR A 97 -3.25 -10.27 -2.19
C THR A 97 -2.10 -9.96 -3.13
N PHE A 98 -1.07 -10.77 -3.06
CA PHE A 98 0.08 -10.72 -3.96
C PHE A 98 0.63 -12.14 -4.17
N SER A 99 1.33 -12.36 -5.28
CA SER A 99 1.92 -13.65 -5.58
C SER A 99 3.22 -13.86 -4.79
N LEU A 100 3.21 -14.80 -3.84
CA LEU A 100 4.42 -15.18 -3.11
C LEU A 100 5.45 -15.81 -4.04
N TRP A 101 5.02 -16.55 -5.04
CA TRP A 101 5.89 -17.18 -6.01
C TRP A 101 6.78 -16.20 -6.75
N ASP A 102 6.27 -15.02 -7.06
CA ASP A 102 7.00 -13.98 -7.78
C ASP A 102 7.84 -13.11 -6.82
N THR A 103 7.37 -12.89 -5.59
CA THR A 103 7.89 -11.85 -4.71
C THR A 103 8.89 -12.34 -3.65
N TYR A 104 8.90 -13.66 -3.33
CA TYR A 104 9.70 -14.18 -2.22
C TYR A 104 11.20 -14.03 -2.40
N ARG A 105 11.71 -14.01 -3.64
CA ARG A 105 13.15 -13.99 -3.93
C ARG A 105 13.80 -12.63 -3.71
N ALA A 106 13.08 -11.55 -4.01
CA ALA A 106 13.66 -10.21 -4.01
C ALA A 106 12.74 -9.17 -3.38
N ALA A 107 11.47 -9.05 -3.79
CA ALA A 107 10.58 -7.99 -3.33
C ALA A 107 10.32 -8.08 -1.82
N MET A 108 10.01 -9.24 -1.27
CA MET A 108 9.77 -9.41 0.17
C MET A 108 11.04 -9.17 1.01
N PRO A 109 12.23 -9.72 0.68
CA PRO A 109 13.47 -9.35 1.35
C PRO A 109 13.76 -7.85 1.29
N LEU A 110 13.56 -7.20 0.13
CA LEU A 110 13.74 -5.75 -0.01
C LEU A 110 12.78 -4.98 0.91
N MET A 111 11.49 -5.36 0.93
CA MET A 111 10.50 -4.74 1.81
C MET A 111 10.84 -4.92 3.29
N THR A 112 11.42 -6.04 3.68
CA THR A 112 11.88 -6.28 5.06
C THR A 112 12.97 -5.29 5.48
N ILE A 113 13.79 -4.84 4.52
CA ILE A 113 14.86 -3.86 4.76
C ILE A 113 14.30 -2.43 4.75
N LEU A 114 13.46 -2.09 3.76
CA LEU A 114 13.01 -0.72 3.53
C LEU A 114 11.78 -0.33 4.37
N HIS A 115 10.93 -1.31 4.70
CA HIS A 115 9.65 -1.12 5.36
C HIS A 115 9.39 -2.18 6.45
N PRO A 116 10.33 -2.36 7.41
CA PRO A 116 10.18 -3.38 8.46
C PRO A 116 8.90 -3.19 9.28
N GLU A 117 8.43 -1.95 9.40
CA GLU A 117 7.21 -1.60 10.12
C GLU A 117 5.92 -2.13 9.46
N ARG A 118 5.93 -2.35 8.14
CA ARG A 118 4.77 -2.86 7.38
C ARG A 118 4.73 -4.38 7.28
N MET A 119 5.89 -5.03 7.43
CA MET A 119 6.00 -6.48 7.25
C MET A 119 5.13 -7.31 8.17
N PRO A 120 4.96 -6.98 9.46
CA PRO A 120 4.03 -7.71 10.34
C PRO A 120 2.60 -7.74 9.80
N ASP A 121 2.11 -6.64 9.26
CA ASP A 121 0.74 -6.55 8.75
C ASP A 121 0.58 -7.28 7.39
N ILE A 122 1.61 -7.24 6.54
CA ILE A 122 1.64 -8.04 5.31
C ILE A 122 1.59 -9.53 5.64
N VAL A 123 2.37 -9.99 6.63
CA VAL A 123 2.34 -11.40 7.08
C VAL A 123 0.98 -11.77 7.70
N ARG A 124 0.41 -10.90 8.53
CA ARG A 124 -0.94 -11.11 9.10
C ARG A 124 -2.01 -11.19 8.02
N THR A 125 -1.93 -10.35 6.98
CA THR A 125 -2.83 -10.43 5.83
C THR A 125 -2.74 -11.79 5.15
N MET A 126 -1.54 -12.33 4.92
CA MET A 126 -1.36 -13.66 4.34
C MET A 126 -1.96 -14.75 5.23
N LEU A 127 -1.76 -14.67 6.54
CA LEU A 127 -2.35 -15.62 7.49
C LEU A 127 -3.87 -15.55 7.49
N ALA A 128 -4.45 -14.35 7.50
CA ALA A 128 -5.89 -14.16 7.42
C ALA A 128 -6.48 -14.77 6.14
N LEU A 129 -5.82 -14.56 5.00
CA LEU A 129 -6.22 -15.16 3.73
C LEU A 129 -6.12 -16.70 3.74
N SER A 130 -5.11 -17.27 4.41
CA SER A 130 -4.91 -18.71 4.47
C SER A 130 -5.92 -19.39 5.42
N LEU A 131 -6.28 -18.75 6.53
CA LEU A 131 -7.23 -19.30 7.50
C LEU A 131 -8.67 -19.36 7.00
N ILE A 132 -9.01 -18.58 5.98
CA ILE A 132 -10.33 -18.59 5.33
C ILE A 132 -10.48 -19.82 4.41
N HIS A 133 -9.39 -20.49 4.05
CA HIS A 133 -9.38 -21.66 3.17
C HIS A 133 -9.17 -23.00 3.89
N ILE A 134 -9.12 -22.99 5.23
CA ILE A 134 -9.10 -24.19 6.09
C ILE A 134 -10.47 -24.37 6.71
#